data_5fe860093e16b454e4a3f65794be8b6e
#
_entry.id   5fe860093e16b454e4a3f65794be8b6e
#
_cell.length_a   1.000
_cell.length_b   1.000
_cell.length_c   1.000
_cell.angle_alpha   90.00
_cell.angle_beta   90.00
_cell.angle_gamma   90.00
#
_symmetry.space_group_name_H-M   'P 1'
#
loop_
_entity.id
_entity.type
_entity.pdbx_description
1 polymer ?
#
loop_
_entity_poly.entity_id
_entity_poly.type
_entity_poly.pdbx_seq_one_letter_code
_entity_poly.pdbx_strand_id
1 'polypeptide(L)'
;MLFFKKGEKTKDIWFYDYRTGIKHTLANNTMERHHLDDFVACYNAENINARKETYNAETNPNGRWRKYPVKDILERDKTSLDITWIKFQDDTDYTLAELVSSIEDKSNKIAEAVAKLKELIANIEE
;
A
#
# COMPACT_ATOMS: atom_id res chain seq x y z
N MET A 1 0.33 -3.28 -12.23
CA MET A 1 0.72 -2.79 -13.58
C MET A 1 1.91 -3.59 -14.04
N LEU A 2 1.97 -3.98 -15.33
CA LEU A 2 3.08 -4.75 -15.89
C LEU A 2 3.78 -3.93 -16.97
N PHE A 3 5.12 -3.96 -16.96
CA PHE A 3 5.97 -3.30 -17.95
C PHE A 3 6.77 -4.35 -18.69
N PHE A 4 6.75 -4.30 -20.02
CA PHE A 4 7.48 -5.23 -20.86
C PHE A 4 8.43 -4.49 -21.80
N LYS A 5 9.63 -5.04 -21.98
CA LYS A 5 10.56 -4.59 -23.02
C LYS A 5 10.66 -5.68 -24.09
N LYS A 6 10.40 -5.33 -25.35
CA LYS A 6 10.58 -6.23 -26.49
C LYS A 6 12.09 -6.35 -26.82
N GLY A 7 12.52 -7.54 -27.15
CA GLY A 7 13.88 -7.78 -27.65
C GLY A 7 14.52 -9.02 -27.06
N GLU A 8 15.25 -8.91 -25.97
CA GLU A 8 16.04 -10.01 -25.39
C GLU A 8 15.21 -10.93 -24.50
N LYS A 9 15.74 -12.15 -24.26
CA LYS A 9 15.15 -13.05 -23.28
C LYS A 9 15.21 -12.42 -21.89
N THR A 10 14.08 -12.44 -21.18
CA THR A 10 13.99 -11.99 -19.80
C THR A 10 14.86 -12.87 -18.91
N LYS A 11 15.80 -12.29 -18.21
CA LYS A 11 16.64 -12.96 -17.20
C LYS A 11 16.09 -12.75 -15.81
N ASP A 12 15.69 -11.53 -15.52
CA ASP A 12 15.22 -11.09 -14.20
C ASP A 12 13.90 -10.34 -14.34
N ILE A 13 13.07 -10.47 -13.32
CA ILE A 13 11.81 -9.75 -13.18
C ILE A 13 11.92 -8.86 -11.95
N TRP A 14 11.58 -7.60 -12.11
CA TRP A 14 11.61 -6.61 -11.05
C TRP A 14 10.21 -6.38 -10.52
N PHE A 15 10.09 -6.36 -9.19
CA PHE A 15 8.85 -6.11 -8.49
C PHE A 15 8.97 -4.84 -7.65
N TYR A 16 7.91 -4.03 -7.70
CA TYR A 16 7.74 -2.92 -6.78
C TYR A 16 6.50 -3.14 -5.92
N ASP A 17 6.72 -3.23 -4.63
CA ASP A 17 5.62 -3.37 -3.67
C ASP A 17 5.15 -1.99 -3.22
N TYR A 18 4.02 -1.55 -3.77
CA TYR A 18 3.43 -0.24 -3.48
C TYR A 18 2.57 -0.25 -2.21
N ARG A 19 2.35 -1.35 -1.56
CA ARG A 19 1.52 -1.38 -0.36
C ARG A 19 2.09 -0.43 0.69
N THR A 20 1.31 0.56 1.11
CA THR A 20 1.74 1.64 2.00
C THR A 20 0.90 1.73 3.28
N GLY A 21 -0.14 0.89 3.40
CA GLY A 21 -1.20 1.07 4.40
C GLY A 21 -2.15 2.23 4.07
N ILE A 22 -1.82 3.08 3.09
CA ILE A 22 -2.67 4.17 2.63
C ILE A 22 -3.71 3.61 1.66
N LYS A 23 -4.99 3.77 1.97
CA LYS A 23 -6.08 3.46 1.04
C LYS A 23 -6.35 4.67 0.16
N HIS A 24 -5.97 4.58 -1.11
CA HIS A 24 -6.35 5.59 -2.09
C HIS A 24 -7.81 5.41 -2.49
N THR A 25 -8.53 6.51 -2.57
CA THR A 25 -9.94 6.58 -2.97
C THR A 25 -10.10 7.60 -4.09
N LEU A 26 -11.18 7.51 -4.86
CA LEU A 26 -11.42 8.45 -5.95
C LEU A 26 -11.79 9.87 -5.48
N ALA A 27 -12.31 10.01 -4.27
CA ALA A 27 -12.85 11.29 -3.79
C ALA A 27 -11.97 11.97 -2.74
N ASN A 28 -11.58 11.25 -1.68
CA ASN A 28 -10.99 11.88 -0.48
C ASN A 28 -9.49 11.68 -0.34
N ASN A 29 -8.92 10.70 -1.01
CA ASN A 29 -7.50 10.36 -0.95
C ASN A 29 -7.02 9.81 -2.29
N THR A 30 -7.02 10.67 -3.29
CA THR A 30 -6.62 10.29 -4.65
C THR A 30 -5.13 9.98 -4.72
N MET A 31 -4.78 9.00 -5.55
CA MET A 31 -3.37 8.74 -5.85
C MET A 31 -2.83 9.89 -6.71
N GLU A 32 -1.82 10.57 -6.21
CA GLU A 32 -1.14 11.65 -6.91
C GLU A 32 0.24 11.21 -7.39
N ARG A 33 0.84 12.03 -8.25
CA ARG A 33 2.15 11.75 -8.85
C ARG A 33 3.25 11.51 -7.81
N HIS A 34 3.27 12.30 -6.75
CA HIS A 34 4.28 12.21 -5.70
C HIS A 34 4.27 10.86 -4.95
N HIS A 35 3.13 10.18 -4.87
CA HIS A 35 3.04 8.84 -4.29
C HIS A 35 3.86 7.78 -5.05
N LEU A 36 4.20 8.05 -6.31
CA LEU A 36 4.98 7.16 -7.17
C LEU A 36 6.44 7.60 -7.37
N ASP A 37 6.90 8.64 -6.66
CA ASP A 37 8.27 9.16 -6.85
C ASP A 37 9.33 8.13 -6.49
N ASP A 38 9.13 7.37 -5.41
CA ASP A 38 10.02 6.26 -5.04
C ASP A 38 10.05 5.17 -6.12
N PHE A 39 8.89 4.80 -6.67
CA PHE A 39 8.83 3.86 -7.80
C PHE A 39 9.62 4.37 -9.01
N VAL A 40 9.47 5.63 -9.37
CA VAL A 40 10.15 6.23 -10.53
C VAL A 40 11.65 6.26 -10.32
N ALA A 41 12.10 6.58 -9.11
CA ALA A 41 13.52 6.54 -8.75
C ALA A 41 14.08 5.10 -8.85
N CYS A 42 13.38 4.11 -8.32
CA CYS A 42 13.77 2.70 -8.41
C CYS A 42 13.74 2.18 -9.85
N TYR A 43 12.71 2.56 -10.61
CA TYR A 43 12.53 2.12 -12.00
C TYR A 43 13.62 2.61 -12.91
N ASN A 44 14.17 3.80 -12.68
CA ASN A 44 15.29 4.39 -13.41
C ASN A 44 15.19 4.17 -14.92
N ALA A 45 14.23 4.85 -15.55
CA ALA A 45 13.94 4.66 -16.98
C ALA A 45 15.12 5.03 -17.90
N GLU A 46 15.93 5.99 -17.47
CA GLU A 46 17.09 6.45 -18.24
C GLU A 46 18.23 5.43 -18.27
N ASN A 47 18.42 4.68 -17.17
CA ASN A 47 19.47 3.67 -17.08
C ASN A 47 18.97 2.39 -16.40
N ILE A 48 18.32 1.55 -17.21
CA ILE A 48 17.76 0.27 -16.77
C ILE A 48 18.82 -0.66 -16.17
N ASN A 49 20.05 -0.60 -16.65
CA ASN A 49 21.14 -1.47 -16.19
C ASN A 49 21.72 -1.02 -14.84
N ALA A 50 21.48 0.22 -14.43
CA ALA A 50 21.91 0.73 -13.13
C ALA A 50 20.90 0.49 -12.00
N ARG A 51 19.81 -0.22 -12.26
CA ARG A 51 18.81 -0.57 -11.23
C ARG A 51 19.45 -1.40 -10.13
N LYS A 52 19.15 -1.02 -8.89
CA LYS A 52 19.59 -1.75 -7.70
C LYS A 52 18.40 -2.10 -6.84
N GLU A 53 18.43 -3.27 -6.23
CA GLU A 53 17.42 -3.63 -5.25
C GLU A 53 17.48 -2.68 -4.05
N THR A 54 16.32 -2.28 -3.55
CA THR A 54 16.21 -1.59 -2.27
C THR A 54 15.93 -2.56 -1.13
N TYR A 55 15.43 -3.74 -1.45
CA TYR A 55 15.21 -4.80 -0.47
C TYR A 55 16.53 -5.45 -0.05
N ASN A 56 16.70 -5.62 1.25
CA ASN A 56 17.74 -6.46 1.84
C ASN A 56 17.21 -7.04 3.15
N ALA A 57 17.29 -8.35 3.31
CA ALA A 57 16.71 -9.06 4.46
C ALA A 57 17.27 -8.61 5.81
N GLU A 58 18.54 -8.16 5.84
CA GLU A 58 19.24 -7.77 7.07
C GLU A 58 19.20 -6.26 7.30
N THR A 59 19.46 -5.47 6.25
CA THR A 59 19.65 -4.02 6.37
C THR A 59 18.43 -3.19 6.00
N ASN A 60 17.56 -3.70 5.10
CA ASN A 60 16.35 -3.01 4.66
C ASN A 60 15.24 -3.99 4.28
N PRO A 61 14.62 -4.67 5.24
CA PRO A 61 13.56 -5.66 4.99
C PRO A 61 12.28 -5.03 4.42
N ASN A 62 12.12 -3.71 4.56
CA ASN A 62 10.98 -2.93 4.04
C ASN A 62 11.28 -2.29 2.68
N GLY A 63 12.42 -2.60 2.06
CA GLY A 63 12.74 -2.15 0.70
C GLY A 63 11.70 -2.61 -0.31
N ARG A 64 11.18 -1.69 -1.12
CA ARG A 64 10.04 -1.92 -2.00
C ARG A 64 10.40 -2.43 -3.38
N TRP A 65 11.65 -2.35 -3.77
CA TRP A 65 12.15 -2.74 -5.09
C TRP A 65 12.99 -3.99 -4.97
N ARG A 66 12.55 -5.08 -5.60
CA ARG A 66 13.18 -6.38 -5.50
C ARG A 66 13.27 -7.08 -6.86
N LYS A 67 14.35 -7.80 -7.08
CA LYS A 67 14.63 -8.56 -8.28
C LYS A 67 14.46 -10.06 -8.03
N TYR A 68 13.87 -10.76 -8.99
CA TYR A 68 13.80 -12.21 -8.99
C TYR A 68 14.29 -12.77 -10.32
N PRO A 69 15.14 -13.81 -10.32
CA PRO A 69 15.48 -14.55 -11.53
C PRO A 69 14.19 -15.13 -12.15
N VAL A 70 14.08 -15.07 -13.47
CA VAL A 70 12.89 -15.61 -14.16
C VAL A 70 12.70 -17.09 -13.87
N LYS A 71 13.79 -17.84 -13.65
CA LYS A 71 13.74 -19.25 -13.30
C LYS A 71 12.93 -19.51 -12.02
N ASP A 72 13.18 -18.74 -10.99
CA ASP A 72 12.47 -18.86 -9.69
C ASP A 72 10.97 -18.61 -9.85
N ILE A 73 10.60 -17.71 -10.77
CA ILE A 73 9.19 -17.44 -11.07
C ILE A 73 8.54 -18.59 -11.85
N LEU A 74 9.28 -19.20 -12.78
CA LEU A 74 8.77 -20.33 -13.57
C LEU A 74 8.57 -21.60 -12.73
N GLU A 75 9.34 -21.76 -11.66
CA GLU A 75 9.23 -22.88 -10.73
C GLU A 75 8.04 -22.75 -9.76
N ARG A 76 7.44 -21.54 -9.67
CA ARG A 76 6.25 -21.31 -8.83
C ARG A 76 5.00 -21.95 -9.41
N ASP A 77 4.07 -22.35 -8.52
CA ASP A 77 2.76 -22.84 -8.96
C ASP A 77 2.09 -21.83 -9.88
N LYS A 78 1.66 -22.30 -11.05
CA LYS A 78 1.03 -21.50 -12.12
C LYS A 78 1.82 -20.28 -12.56
N THR A 79 3.14 -20.26 -12.34
CA THR A 79 3.99 -19.11 -12.67
C THR A 79 3.48 -17.81 -12.03
N SER A 80 2.98 -17.91 -10.81
CA SER A 80 2.31 -16.81 -10.12
C SER A 80 3.27 -15.64 -9.89
N LEU A 81 2.84 -14.42 -10.27
CA LEU A 81 3.52 -13.16 -9.99
C LEU A 81 3.06 -12.52 -8.68
N ASP A 82 2.19 -13.19 -7.92
CA ASP A 82 1.76 -12.71 -6.61
C ASP A 82 2.85 -12.98 -5.59
N ILE A 83 3.77 -12.03 -5.49
CA ILE A 83 4.92 -12.07 -4.59
C ILE A 83 4.83 -10.91 -3.63
N THR A 84 4.80 -11.23 -2.33
CA THR A 84 4.79 -10.25 -1.26
C THR A 84 5.90 -10.58 -0.27
N TRP A 85 6.68 -9.59 0.12
CA TRP A 85 7.76 -9.75 1.11
C TRP A 85 7.69 -8.72 2.24
N ILE A 86 7.09 -7.55 1.99
CA ILE A 86 6.88 -6.56 3.03
C ILE A 86 5.79 -7.09 3.96
N LYS A 87 6.18 -7.35 5.19
CA LYS A 87 5.23 -7.63 6.26
C LYS A 87 4.74 -6.28 6.78
N PHE A 88 3.52 -5.89 6.43
CA PHE A 88 2.85 -4.88 7.22
C PHE A 88 2.60 -5.54 8.57
N GLN A 89 3.20 -5.00 9.63
CA GLN A 89 2.50 -5.04 10.87
C GLN A 89 1.21 -4.25 10.60
N ASP A 90 0.11 -4.96 10.46
CA ASP A 90 -1.15 -4.33 10.74
C ASP A 90 -0.96 -3.77 12.15
N ASP A 91 -0.97 -2.46 12.30
CA ASP A 91 -1.01 -1.78 13.62
C ASP A 91 -2.34 -2.10 14.35
N THR A 92 -2.92 -3.24 14.01
CA THR A 92 -4.15 -3.80 14.56
C THR A 92 -3.88 -4.92 15.56
N ASP A 93 -2.75 -4.90 16.26
CA ASP A 93 -2.65 -5.58 17.55
C ASP A 93 -3.40 -4.78 18.64
N TYR A 94 -4.57 -4.25 18.26
CA TYR A 94 -5.53 -3.81 19.26
C TYR A 94 -5.99 -5.03 20.04
N THR A 95 -5.77 -5.00 21.32
CA THR A 95 -6.44 -5.95 22.22
C THR A 95 -7.95 -5.81 22.05
N LEU A 96 -8.68 -6.87 22.31
CA LEU A 96 -10.16 -6.83 22.23
C LEU A 96 -10.73 -5.66 23.07
N ALA A 97 -10.11 -5.36 24.21
CA ALA A 97 -10.48 -4.25 25.08
C ALA A 97 -10.28 -2.88 24.41
N GLU A 98 -9.16 -2.67 23.71
CA GLU A 98 -8.88 -1.42 22.99
C GLU A 98 -9.82 -1.24 21.79
N LEU A 99 -10.19 -2.32 21.10
CA LEU A 99 -11.19 -2.29 20.04
C LEU A 99 -12.56 -1.89 20.57
N VAL A 100 -12.99 -2.49 21.68
CA VAL A 100 -14.28 -2.15 22.31
C VAL A 100 -14.28 -0.69 22.76
N SER A 101 -13.23 -0.23 23.43
CA SER A 101 -13.10 1.18 23.84
C SER A 101 -13.15 2.14 22.64
N SER A 102 -12.46 1.81 21.55
CA SER A 102 -12.50 2.63 20.33
C SER A 102 -13.88 2.68 19.68
N ILE A 103 -14.64 1.59 19.75
CA ILE A 103 -16.02 1.53 19.25
C ILE A 103 -16.94 2.40 20.13
N GLU A 104 -16.80 2.32 21.44
CA GLU A 104 -17.56 3.14 22.39
C GLU A 104 -17.32 4.63 22.18
N ASP A 105 -16.06 5.05 22.06
CA ASP A 105 -15.70 6.45 21.79
C ASP A 105 -16.29 6.96 20.47
N LYS A 106 -16.22 6.15 19.42
CA LYS A 106 -16.82 6.52 18.12
C LYS A 106 -18.34 6.59 18.18
N SER A 107 -18.96 5.67 18.90
CA SER A 107 -20.41 5.67 19.11
C SER A 107 -20.87 6.91 19.86
N ASN A 108 -20.18 7.31 20.91
CA ASN A 108 -20.46 8.54 21.67
C ASN A 108 -20.33 9.79 20.80
N LYS A 109 -19.29 9.90 19.98
CA LYS A 109 -19.12 11.01 19.03
C LYS A 109 -20.23 11.09 18.00
N ILE A 110 -20.73 9.95 17.54
CA ILE A 110 -21.88 9.90 16.62
C ILE A 110 -23.15 10.38 17.35
N ALA A 111 -23.37 9.94 18.58
CA ALA A 111 -24.52 10.38 19.37
C ALA A 111 -24.53 11.90 19.63
N GLU A 112 -23.35 12.47 19.95
CA GLU A 112 -23.20 13.92 20.11
C GLU A 112 -23.45 14.67 18.80
N ALA A 113 -22.96 14.18 17.67
CA ALA A 113 -23.20 14.80 16.37
C ALA A 113 -24.68 14.77 15.99
N VAL A 114 -25.37 13.66 16.27
CA VAL A 114 -26.83 13.55 16.05
C VAL A 114 -27.60 14.49 16.96
N ALA A 115 -27.20 14.65 18.21
CA ALA A 115 -27.83 15.60 19.13
C ALA A 115 -27.71 17.05 18.61
N LYS A 116 -26.52 17.46 18.20
CA LYS A 116 -26.27 18.78 17.58
C LYS A 116 -27.09 19.01 16.32
N LEU A 117 -27.20 18.00 15.46
CA LEU A 117 -28.06 18.08 14.27
C LEU A 117 -29.52 18.30 14.62
N LYS A 118 -30.05 17.60 15.64
CA LYS A 118 -31.42 17.77 16.10
C LYS A 118 -31.69 19.19 16.64
N GLU A 119 -30.75 19.77 17.41
CA GLU A 119 -30.82 21.15 17.86
C GLU A 119 -30.84 22.14 16.69
N LEU A 120 -29.97 21.93 15.69
CA LEU A 120 -29.93 22.80 14.51
C LEU A 120 -31.22 22.73 13.69
N ILE A 121 -31.82 21.55 13.55
CA ILE A 121 -33.11 21.39 12.85
C ILE A 121 -34.24 22.08 13.62
N ALA A 122 -34.30 21.92 14.94
CA ALA A 122 -35.31 22.58 15.77
C ALA A 122 -35.25 24.12 15.67
N ASN A 123 -34.02 24.68 15.56
CA ASN A 123 -33.83 26.14 15.40
C ASN A 123 -34.14 26.67 13.99
N ILE A 124 -34.35 25.81 13.01
CA ILE A 124 -34.71 26.19 11.62
C ILE A 124 -36.24 26.17 11.44
N GLU A 125 -36.96 25.39 12.29
CA GLU A 125 -38.42 25.24 12.22
C GLU A 125 -39.17 26.28 13.06
N GLU A 126 -38.47 27.16 13.80
CA GLU A 126 -39.02 28.38 14.42
C GLU A 126 -38.88 29.60 13.50
#